data_6ab70124444711dab3dcbee08a0b63df
#
_entry.id   6ab70124444711dab3dcbee08a0b63df
#
_cell.length_a   1.000
_cell.length_b   1.000
_cell.length_c   1.000
_cell.angle_alpha   90.00
_cell.angle_beta   90.00
_cell.angle_gamma   90.00
#
_symmetry.space_group_name_H-M   'P 1'
#
loop_
_entity.id
_entity.type
_entity.pdbx_description
1 polymer ?
#
loop_
_entity_poly.entity_id
_entity_poly.type
_entity_poly.pdbx_seq_one_letter_code
_entity_poly.pdbx_strand_id
1 'polypeptide(L)'
;TRRSSDLTVLNLVIFHMLFSYMWPQVVLLDQPFGQTLKNSVNCMIAFLPHALAASLVTVLFWGLVILCMPLGLLLMLVFGFWFQVEITSQIVYGDLDRVFHIEENIRRLHDAEYEAEMAEERSDDEE
;
A
#
# COMPACT_ATOMS: atom_id res chain seq x y z
N THR A 1 12.13 1.68 -32.98
CA THR A 1 10.79 1.38 -32.37
C THR A 1 10.87 0.45 -31.16
N ARG A 2 11.65 -0.63 -31.17
CA ARG A 2 11.81 -1.53 -30.01
C ARG A 2 12.31 -0.81 -28.76
N ARG A 3 13.34 0.02 -28.89
CA ARG A 3 13.97 0.74 -27.77
C ARG A 3 13.02 1.75 -27.10
N SER A 4 12.08 2.32 -27.84
CA SER A 4 11.08 3.24 -27.30
C SER A 4 10.01 2.51 -26.47
N SER A 5 9.57 1.32 -26.93
CA SER A 5 8.59 0.52 -26.18
C SER A 5 9.18 -0.03 -24.89
N ASP A 6 10.46 -0.44 -24.90
CA ASP A 6 11.13 -0.95 -23.70
C ASP A 6 11.27 0.13 -22.62
N LEU A 7 11.60 1.37 -23.03
CA LEU A 7 11.64 2.52 -22.11
C LEU A 7 10.26 2.86 -21.52
N THR A 8 9.21 2.75 -22.34
CA THR A 8 7.83 3.00 -21.87
C THR A 8 7.39 1.96 -20.87
N VAL A 9 7.67 0.68 -21.12
CA VAL A 9 7.35 -0.41 -20.19
C VAL A 9 8.13 -0.25 -18.88
N LEU A 10 9.44 0.05 -18.96
CA LEU A 10 10.26 0.28 -17.78
C LEU A 10 9.73 1.45 -16.93
N ASN A 11 9.36 2.55 -17.57
CA ASN A 11 8.79 3.71 -16.89
C ASN A 11 7.46 3.37 -16.20
N LEU A 12 6.60 2.61 -16.88
CA LEU A 12 5.33 2.15 -16.30
C LEU A 12 5.53 1.27 -15.07
N VAL A 13 6.50 0.35 -15.12
CA VAL A 13 6.84 -0.51 -13.98
C VAL A 13 7.36 0.30 -12.80
N ILE A 14 8.30 1.23 -13.04
CA ILE A 14 8.84 2.11 -11.98
C ILE A 14 7.72 2.97 -11.36
N PHE A 15 6.85 3.54 -12.19
CA PHE A 15 5.73 4.35 -11.72
C PHE A 15 4.75 3.52 -10.88
N HIS A 16 4.46 2.29 -11.30
CA HIS A 16 3.61 1.38 -10.56
C HIS A 16 4.22 1.01 -9.20
N MET A 17 5.52 0.68 -9.18
CA MET A 17 6.24 0.39 -7.94
C MET A 17 6.18 1.57 -6.96
N LEU A 18 6.45 2.77 -7.45
CA LEU A 18 6.37 4.00 -6.65
C LEU A 18 4.95 4.22 -6.09
N PHE A 19 3.94 4.06 -6.93
CA PHE A 19 2.54 4.25 -6.54
C PHE A 19 2.09 3.23 -5.50
N SER A 20 2.56 1.99 -5.59
CA SER A 20 2.26 0.93 -4.61
C SER A 20 2.72 1.27 -3.19
N TYR A 21 3.84 1.96 -3.05
CA TYR A 21 4.31 2.45 -1.74
C TYR A 21 3.69 3.79 -1.33
N MET A 22 3.36 4.64 -2.29
CA MET A 22 2.79 5.96 -2.00
C MET A 22 1.37 5.87 -1.46
N TRP A 23 0.55 4.99 -2.03
CA TRP A 23 -0.87 4.87 -1.68
C TRP A 23 -1.10 4.49 -0.20
N PRO A 24 -0.49 3.42 0.34
CA PRO A 24 -0.64 3.10 1.76
C PRO A 24 -0.13 4.21 2.69
N GLN A 25 0.95 4.91 2.32
CA GLN A 25 1.48 6.01 3.12
C GLN A 25 0.52 7.20 3.21
N VAL A 26 -0.17 7.52 2.13
CA VAL A 26 -1.19 8.60 2.13
C VAL A 26 -2.36 8.26 3.06
N VAL A 27 -2.72 6.97 3.14
CA VAL A 27 -3.85 6.52 3.97
C VAL A 27 -3.46 6.35 5.44
N LEU A 28 -2.26 5.85 5.72
CA LEU A 28 -1.81 5.47 7.07
C LEU A 28 -1.03 6.57 7.78
N LEU A 29 -0.40 7.47 7.04
CA LEU A 29 0.49 8.48 7.59
C LEU A 29 0.02 9.88 7.19
N ASP A 30 -0.24 10.73 8.18
CA ASP A 30 -0.58 12.14 7.97
C ASP A 30 0.70 12.95 7.69
N GLN A 31 1.19 12.83 6.45
CA GLN A 31 2.44 13.47 6.00
C GLN A 31 2.19 14.38 4.80
N PRO A 32 2.97 15.48 4.67
CA PRO A 32 2.90 16.32 3.47
C PRO A 32 3.37 15.53 2.24
N PHE A 33 2.73 15.78 1.10
CA PHE A 33 2.96 15.06 -0.16
C PHE A 33 4.43 14.89 -0.55
N GLY A 34 5.24 15.95 -0.37
CA GLY A 34 6.67 15.89 -0.69
C GLY A 34 7.45 14.89 0.17
N GLN A 35 7.07 14.74 1.44
CA GLN A 35 7.67 13.76 2.34
C GLN A 35 7.23 12.34 2.00
N THR A 36 5.94 12.17 1.71
CA THR A 36 5.38 10.89 1.24
C THR A 36 6.10 10.40 -0.01
N LEU A 37 6.29 11.28 -0.99
CA LEU A 37 7.01 10.93 -2.22
C LEU A 37 8.46 10.52 -1.95
N LYS A 38 9.18 11.29 -1.14
CA LYS A 38 10.57 10.97 -0.76
C LYS A 38 10.67 9.64 -0.03
N ASN A 39 9.78 9.39 0.92
CA ASN A 39 9.74 8.15 1.67
C ASN A 39 9.38 6.96 0.77
N SER A 40 8.43 7.12 -0.16
CA SER A 40 8.06 6.09 -1.12
C SER A 40 9.23 5.69 -2.03
N VAL A 41 10.01 6.66 -2.51
CA VAL A 41 11.22 6.39 -3.29
C VAL A 41 12.25 5.62 -2.46
N ASN A 42 12.49 6.03 -1.22
CA ASN A 42 13.43 5.35 -0.33
C ASN A 42 12.98 3.92 -0.02
N CYS A 43 11.70 3.70 0.30
CA CYS A 43 11.15 2.37 0.55
C CYS A 43 11.21 1.49 -0.71
N MET A 44 10.89 2.03 -1.88
CA MET A 44 10.98 1.31 -3.15
C MET A 44 12.41 0.82 -3.42
N ILE A 45 13.43 1.63 -3.14
CA ILE A 45 14.84 1.26 -3.32
C ILE A 45 15.29 0.26 -2.24
N ALA A 46 14.91 0.49 -0.98
CA ALA A 46 15.30 -0.36 0.14
C ALA A 46 14.69 -1.78 0.03
N PHE A 47 13.45 -1.86 -0.45
CA PHE A 47 12.70 -3.11 -0.57
C PHE A 47 12.43 -3.50 -2.03
N LEU A 48 13.41 -3.28 -2.90
CA LEU A 48 13.31 -3.55 -4.34
C LEU A 48 12.73 -4.94 -4.68
N PRO A 49 13.12 -6.06 -4.03
CA PRO A 49 12.57 -7.38 -4.34
C PRO A 49 11.05 -7.47 -4.05
N HIS A 50 10.56 -6.84 -2.99
CA HIS A 50 9.13 -6.81 -2.68
C HIS A 50 8.36 -5.92 -3.67
N ALA A 51 8.93 -4.78 -4.03
CA ALA A 51 8.39 -3.90 -5.06
C ALA A 51 8.27 -4.60 -6.43
N LEU A 52 9.26 -5.40 -6.80
CA LEU A 52 9.23 -6.23 -8.00
C LEU A 52 8.17 -7.32 -7.90
N ALA A 53 8.02 -7.97 -6.74
CA ALA A 53 6.99 -8.98 -6.52
C ALA A 53 5.57 -8.38 -6.67
N ALA A 54 5.31 -7.22 -6.08
CA ALA A 54 4.05 -6.50 -6.23
C ALA A 54 3.75 -6.13 -7.69
N SER A 55 4.77 -5.67 -8.41
CA SER A 55 4.66 -5.35 -9.83
C SER A 55 4.39 -6.61 -10.68
N LEU A 56 5.04 -7.73 -10.36
CA LEU A 56 4.83 -9.01 -11.05
C LEU A 56 3.38 -9.52 -10.86
N VAL A 57 2.87 -9.46 -9.63
CA VAL A 57 1.47 -9.83 -9.33
C VAL A 57 0.50 -8.99 -10.16
N THR A 58 0.75 -7.70 -10.28
CA THR A 58 -0.05 -6.79 -11.10
C THR A 58 -0.02 -7.17 -12.57
N VAL A 59 1.16 -7.42 -13.14
CA VAL A 59 1.30 -7.81 -14.54
C VAL A 59 0.61 -9.15 -14.81
N LEU A 60 0.74 -10.14 -13.92
CA LEU A 60 0.06 -11.43 -14.03
C LEU A 60 -1.47 -11.26 -13.96
N PHE A 61 -1.96 -10.44 -13.05
CA PHE A 61 -3.39 -10.15 -12.91
C PHE A 61 -3.96 -9.54 -14.19
N TRP A 62 -3.35 -8.49 -14.72
CA TRP A 62 -3.78 -7.86 -15.95
C TRP A 62 -3.65 -8.79 -17.15
N GLY A 63 -2.59 -9.59 -17.22
CA GLY A 63 -2.43 -10.62 -18.25
C GLY A 63 -3.56 -11.63 -18.24
N LEU A 64 -3.97 -12.09 -17.04
CA LEU A 64 -5.09 -13.01 -16.88
C LEU A 64 -6.42 -12.37 -17.31
N VAL A 65 -6.67 -11.12 -16.95
CA VAL A 65 -7.88 -10.38 -17.35
C VAL A 65 -7.97 -10.28 -18.87
N ILE A 66 -6.86 -9.96 -19.55
CA ILE A 66 -6.81 -9.84 -21.01
C ILE A 66 -7.01 -11.21 -21.66
N LEU A 67 -6.41 -12.26 -21.13
CA LEU A 67 -6.50 -13.61 -21.68
C LEU A 67 -7.93 -14.18 -21.58
N CYS A 68 -8.64 -13.86 -20.53
CA CYS A 68 -9.99 -14.35 -20.25
C CYS A 68 -11.11 -13.41 -20.78
N MET A 69 -10.82 -12.51 -21.68
CA MET A 69 -11.84 -11.67 -22.29
C MET A 69 -12.96 -12.48 -22.99
N PRO A 70 -14.26 -12.13 -22.82
CA PRO A 70 -14.89 -11.01 -22.11
C PRO A 70 -15.21 -11.28 -20.63
N LEU A 71 -15.09 -12.53 -20.18
CA LEU A 71 -15.40 -12.95 -18.80
C LEU A 71 -14.49 -12.26 -17.79
N GLY A 72 -13.22 -12.09 -18.13
CA GLY A 72 -12.22 -11.40 -17.32
C GLY A 72 -12.61 -9.96 -17.01
N LEU A 73 -13.24 -9.25 -17.94
CA LEU A 73 -13.69 -7.89 -17.76
C LEU A 73 -14.83 -7.77 -16.76
N LEU A 74 -15.77 -8.72 -16.78
CA LEU A 74 -16.85 -8.81 -15.80
C LEU A 74 -16.31 -9.14 -14.40
N LEU A 75 -15.38 -10.06 -14.31
CA LEU A 75 -14.73 -10.46 -13.06
C LEU A 75 -13.89 -9.33 -12.47
N MET A 76 -13.24 -8.53 -13.32
CA MET A 76 -12.51 -7.34 -12.94
C MET A 76 -13.43 -6.27 -12.34
N LEU A 77 -14.62 -6.09 -12.87
CA LEU A 77 -15.57 -5.08 -12.41
C LEU A 77 -16.09 -5.39 -10.99
N VAL A 78 -16.20 -6.68 -10.64
CA VAL A 78 -16.73 -7.12 -9.34
C VAL A 78 -15.62 -7.27 -8.29
N PHE A 79 -14.48 -7.86 -8.66
CA PHE A 79 -13.42 -8.24 -7.72
C PHE A 79 -12.06 -7.59 -8.00
N GLY A 80 -11.82 -7.14 -9.24
CA GLY A 80 -10.48 -6.90 -9.74
C GLY A 80 -9.72 -5.80 -9.03
N PHE A 81 -10.33 -4.64 -8.85
CA PHE A 81 -9.65 -3.51 -8.20
C PHE A 81 -9.37 -3.79 -6.73
N TRP A 82 -10.35 -4.31 -6.02
CA TRP A 82 -10.23 -4.59 -4.61
C TRP A 82 -9.17 -5.67 -4.35
N PHE A 83 -9.21 -6.77 -5.08
CA PHE A 83 -8.27 -7.88 -4.96
C PHE A 83 -6.83 -7.46 -5.26
N GLN A 84 -6.63 -6.64 -6.30
CA GLN A 84 -5.32 -6.11 -6.65
C GLN A 84 -4.75 -5.20 -5.57
N VAL A 85 -5.56 -4.27 -5.07
CA VAL A 85 -5.15 -3.34 -4.01
C VAL A 85 -4.82 -4.10 -2.74
N GLU A 86 -5.63 -5.09 -2.37
CA GLU A 86 -5.43 -5.91 -1.18
C GLU A 86 -4.11 -6.68 -1.22
N ILE A 87 -3.84 -7.43 -2.30
CA ILE A 87 -2.58 -8.19 -2.41
C ILE A 87 -1.37 -7.26 -2.44
N THR A 88 -1.44 -6.17 -3.19
CA THR A 88 -0.33 -5.21 -3.27
C THR A 88 -0.09 -4.56 -1.90
N SER A 89 -1.14 -4.19 -1.19
CA SER A 89 -1.04 -3.64 0.16
C SER A 89 -0.41 -4.61 1.14
N GLN A 90 -0.79 -5.88 1.11
CA GLN A 90 -0.21 -6.89 2.00
C GLN A 90 1.29 -7.08 1.76
N ILE A 91 1.75 -7.07 0.51
CA ILE A 91 3.17 -7.18 0.18
C ILE A 91 3.95 -5.96 0.70
N VAL A 92 3.39 -4.76 0.53
CA VAL A 92 4.04 -3.49 0.86
C VAL A 92 3.92 -3.13 2.33
N TYR A 93 2.81 -3.55 2.99
CA TYR A 93 2.53 -3.20 4.39
C TYR A 93 3.64 -3.65 5.34
N GLY A 94 4.15 -4.87 5.18
CA GLY A 94 5.23 -5.38 6.00
C GLY A 94 6.53 -4.57 5.90
N ASP A 95 6.81 -3.99 4.74
CA ASP A 95 7.96 -3.12 4.53
C ASP A 95 7.75 -1.75 5.19
N LEU A 96 6.54 -1.21 5.08
CA LEU A 96 6.18 0.07 5.69
C LEU A 96 6.16 -0.03 7.22
N ASP A 97 5.64 -1.13 7.77
CA ASP A 97 5.63 -1.34 9.22
C ASP A 97 7.06 -1.40 9.80
N ARG A 98 7.99 -2.04 9.10
CA ARG A 98 9.41 -2.08 9.51
C ARG A 98 10.08 -0.70 9.54
N VAL A 99 9.67 0.21 8.67
CA VAL A 99 10.26 1.56 8.57
C VAL A 99 9.58 2.55 9.52
N PHE A 100 8.26 2.47 9.61
CA PHE A 100 7.45 3.47 10.32
C PHE A 100 6.90 2.99 11.66
N HIS A 101 7.14 1.73 12.03
CA HIS A 101 6.62 1.13 13.27
C HIS A 101 5.12 1.36 13.44
N ILE A 102 4.37 1.13 12.37
CA ILE A 102 2.94 1.47 12.27
C ILE A 102 2.15 0.73 13.34
N GLU A 103 2.36 -0.58 13.49
CA GLU A 103 1.66 -1.39 14.49
C GLU A 103 1.96 -0.94 15.93
N GLU A 104 3.20 -0.58 16.21
CA GLU A 104 3.58 -0.07 17.54
C GLU A 104 2.92 1.28 17.83
N ASN A 105 2.88 2.17 16.84
CA ASN A 105 2.23 3.47 16.98
C ASN A 105 0.71 3.33 17.16
N ILE A 106 0.06 2.45 16.41
CA ILE A 106 -1.38 2.16 16.55
C ILE A 106 -1.67 1.59 17.93
N ARG A 107 -0.85 0.65 18.41
CA ARG A 107 -1.00 0.07 19.77
C ARG A 107 -0.88 1.13 20.83
N ARG A 108 0.13 2.00 20.76
CA ARG A 108 0.31 3.10 21.72
C ARG A 108 -0.87 4.07 21.75
N LEU A 109 -1.44 4.38 20.58
CA LEU A 109 -2.64 5.23 20.50
C LEU A 109 -3.84 4.56 21.14
N HIS A 110 -4.05 3.28 20.88
CA HIS A 110 -5.15 2.51 21.45
C HIS A 110 -5.02 2.37 22.99
N ASP A 111 -3.79 2.11 23.47
CA ASP A 111 -3.53 2.03 24.92
C ASP A 111 -3.78 3.38 25.60
N ALA A 112 -3.38 4.49 24.96
CA ALA A 112 -3.63 5.84 25.47
C ALA A 112 -5.13 6.21 25.46
N GLU A 113 -5.87 5.80 24.44
CA GLU A 113 -7.31 5.97 24.36
C GLU A 113 -8.04 5.20 25.46
N TYR A 114 -7.66 3.94 25.66
CA TYR A 114 -8.20 3.09 26.73
C TYR A 114 -7.92 3.65 28.13
N GLU A 115 -6.70 4.15 28.37
CA GLU A 115 -6.36 4.80 29.64
C GLU A 115 -7.17 6.08 29.88
N ALA A 116 -7.45 6.85 28.82
CA ALA A 116 -8.27 8.05 28.89
C ALA A 116 -9.73 7.71 29.23
N GLU A 117 -10.31 6.70 28.59
CA GLU A 117 -11.67 6.22 28.88
C GLU A 117 -11.80 5.73 30.33
N MET A 118 -10.84 4.95 30.80
CA MET A 118 -10.82 4.46 32.20
C MET A 118 -10.65 5.57 33.24
N ALA A 119 -9.96 6.67 32.87
CA ALA A 119 -9.82 7.82 33.74
C ALA A 119 -11.12 8.63 33.82
N GLU A 120 -11.86 8.72 32.72
CA GLU A 120 -13.16 9.40 32.66
C GLU A 120 -14.22 8.64 33.46
N GLU A 121 -14.32 7.31 33.31
CA GLU A 121 -15.21 6.46 34.12
C GLU A 121 -14.93 6.58 35.63
N ARG A 122 -13.66 6.62 36.02
CA ARG A 122 -13.30 6.76 37.42
C ARG A 122 -13.68 8.11 38.01
N SER A 123 -13.65 9.17 37.23
CA SER A 123 -14.07 10.51 37.65
C SER A 123 -15.59 10.60 37.87
N ASP A 124 -16.36 9.89 37.08
CA ASP A 124 -17.83 9.87 37.18
C ASP A 124 -18.31 9.04 38.41
N ASP A 125 -17.54 8.04 38.82
CA ASP A 125 -17.85 7.22 39.99
C ASP A 125 -17.54 7.94 41.33
N GLU A 126 -16.75 9.02 41.29
CA GLU A 126 -16.38 9.80 42.49
C GLU A 126 -17.31 11.01 42.76
N GLU A 127 -18.25 11.34 41.87
CA GLU A 127 -19.28 12.37 42.07
C GLU A 127 -20.59 11.79 42.61
#